data_56ebf2a17b5e635fe3de558d735b27ad
#
_entry.id   56ebf2a17b5e635fe3de558d735b27ad
#
_cell.length_a   1.000
_cell.length_b   1.000
_cell.length_c   1.000
_cell.angle_alpha   90.00
_cell.angle_beta   90.00
_cell.angle_gamma   90.00
#
_symmetry.space_group_name_H-M   'P 1'
#
loop_
_entity.id
_entity.type
_entity.pdbx_description
1 polymer ?
#
loop_
_entity_poly.entity_id
_entity_poly.type
_entity_poly.pdbx_seq_one_letter_code
_entity_poly.pdbx_strand_id
1 'polypeptide(L)'
;MCIRDRYLGNKTCKSRLQKDRVRKMITVKINGEARQYPQGATYEDVANDYQQEYENLIALAARDGKIRELFKKLTRDCEVTFFTLKDDVGNKTYVRSATMLFLKAVFDVYGREAAQSCRVEFAIGNGSYISPKEKINATEENAAKIRNRMRELVEAKTPFLKRSYSLDNAMELFRKEGMKDKEKLFRYRRGSFVNIYEMDGYYDYYYG
;
A
#
# COMPACT_ATOMS: atom_id res chain seq x y z
N MET A 1 43.01 -36.90 -31.94
CA MET A 1 43.52 -36.43 -33.22
C MET A 1 43.12 -34.98 -33.32
N CYS A 2 44.03 -34.13 -32.94
CA CYS A 2 44.72 -33.10 -33.73
C CYS A 2 43.76 -31.96 -34.10
N ILE A 3 44.03 -30.69 -33.98
CA ILE A 3 45.22 -29.83 -33.80
C ILE A 3 44.68 -28.42 -33.61
N ARG A 4 45.20 -27.63 -32.61
CA ARG A 4 45.81 -26.32 -32.73
C ARG A 4 45.15 -25.32 -33.74
N ASP A 5 44.77 -24.11 -33.32
CA ASP A 5 45.75 -23.03 -33.26
C ASP A 5 45.23 -21.75 -32.57
N ARG A 6 46.18 -21.13 -31.87
CA ARG A 6 46.21 -19.81 -31.31
C ARG A 6 45.82 -18.73 -32.32
N TYR A 7 45.00 -17.78 -31.87
CA TYR A 7 45.24 -16.36 -32.23
C TYR A 7 44.86 -15.44 -31.04
N LEU A 8 45.86 -14.78 -30.60
CA LEU A 8 45.77 -13.62 -29.70
C LEU A 8 45.01 -12.50 -30.42
N GLY A 9 43.86 -12.15 -29.95
CA GLY A 9 43.08 -10.99 -30.33
C GLY A 9 42.76 -10.16 -29.09
N ASN A 10 43.51 -9.08 -28.90
CA ASN A 10 43.25 -7.99 -27.99
C ASN A 10 41.77 -7.60 -28.03
N LYS A 11 40.97 -8.10 -27.09
CA LYS A 11 39.70 -7.47 -26.77
C LYS A 11 39.93 -6.48 -25.64
N THR A 12 40.22 -5.26 -26.03
CA THR A 12 40.06 -4.08 -25.21
C THR A 12 38.79 -4.24 -24.37
N CYS A 13 39.00 -4.32 -23.08
CA CYS A 13 37.99 -4.17 -22.07
C CYS A 13 37.31 -2.80 -22.27
N LYS A 14 36.24 -2.78 -23.05
CA LYS A 14 35.36 -1.62 -23.08
C LYS A 14 34.72 -1.59 -21.71
N SER A 15 35.34 -0.84 -20.81
CA SER A 15 34.70 -0.34 -19.62
C SER A 15 33.35 0.19 -20.05
N ARG A 16 32.27 -0.50 -19.66
CA ARG A 16 30.93 0.06 -19.68
C ARG A 16 31.00 1.30 -18.79
N LEU A 17 31.25 2.41 -19.40
CA LEU A 17 30.91 3.70 -18.85
C LEU A 17 29.43 3.62 -18.54
N GLN A 18 29.13 3.32 -17.30
CA GLN A 18 27.84 3.56 -16.69
C GLN A 18 27.58 5.03 -16.91
N LYS A 19 26.81 5.38 -17.95
CA LYS A 19 26.32 6.73 -18.14
C LYS A 19 25.59 7.06 -16.83
N ASP A 20 26.23 7.85 -16.00
CA ASP A 20 25.55 8.58 -14.93
C ASP A 20 24.46 9.40 -15.62
N ARG A 21 23.26 8.82 -15.68
CA ARG A 21 22.07 9.59 -16.00
C ARG A 21 21.98 10.60 -14.86
N VAL A 22 22.30 11.84 -15.17
CA VAL A 22 22.02 12.96 -14.27
C VAL A 22 20.55 12.78 -13.86
N ARG A 23 20.33 12.32 -12.64
CA ARG A 23 18.96 12.11 -12.13
C ARG A 23 18.36 13.50 -12.06
N LYS A 24 17.32 13.72 -12.86
CA LYS A 24 16.59 14.98 -12.83
C LYS A 24 16.14 15.23 -11.39
N MET A 25 16.52 16.33 -10.80
CA MET A 25 16.10 16.73 -9.47
C MET A 25 14.73 17.41 -9.54
N ILE A 26 13.94 17.19 -8.53
CA ILE A 26 12.61 17.79 -8.34
C ILE A 26 12.68 18.66 -7.09
N THR A 27 12.20 19.88 -7.21
CA THR A 27 12.08 20.80 -6.08
C THR A 27 10.75 20.59 -5.37
N VAL A 28 10.82 20.20 -4.10
CA VAL A 28 9.65 20.05 -3.22
C VAL A 28 9.66 21.16 -2.20
N LYS A 29 8.55 21.92 -2.12
CA LYS A 29 8.33 22.96 -1.11
C LYS A 29 7.48 22.41 0.02
N ILE A 30 7.94 22.55 1.25
CA ILE A 30 7.24 22.12 2.47
C ILE A 30 7.41 23.23 3.51
N ASN A 31 6.30 23.70 4.08
CA ASN A 31 6.30 24.77 5.09
C ASN A 31 7.10 26.02 4.68
N GLY A 32 7.15 26.32 3.36
CA GLY A 32 7.91 27.44 2.81
C GLY A 32 9.37 27.14 2.49
N GLU A 33 9.93 26.02 2.93
CA GLU A 33 11.26 25.56 2.60
C GLU A 33 11.29 24.74 1.31
N ALA A 34 12.33 24.90 0.47
CA ALA A 34 12.52 24.15 -0.76
C ALA A 34 13.68 23.16 -0.60
N ARG A 35 13.41 21.87 -0.81
CA ARG A 35 14.44 20.81 -0.87
C ARG A 35 14.39 20.07 -2.19
N GLN A 36 15.52 19.51 -2.60
CA GLN A 36 15.65 18.78 -3.87
C GLN A 36 15.67 17.28 -3.64
N TYR A 37 14.84 16.57 -4.40
CA TYR A 37 14.76 15.12 -4.39
C TYR A 37 14.99 14.55 -5.80
N PRO A 38 15.56 13.35 -5.92
CA PRO A 38 15.71 12.72 -7.23
C PRO A 38 14.32 12.38 -7.82
N GLN A 39 14.16 12.58 -9.12
CA GLN A 39 12.94 12.18 -9.81
C GLN A 39 12.66 10.69 -9.60
N GLY A 40 11.46 10.37 -9.11
CA GLY A 40 11.06 9.01 -8.76
C GLY A 40 11.20 8.67 -7.27
N ALA A 41 11.74 9.55 -6.44
CA ALA A 41 11.58 9.47 -4.99
C ALA A 41 10.09 9.44 -4.64
N THR A 42 9.73 8.79 -3.56
CA THR A 42 8.36 8.69 -3.09
C THR A 42 8.02 9.84 -2.12
N TYR A 43 6.74 10.07 -1.88
CA TYR A 43 6.34 10.96 -0.78
C TYR A 43 6.73 10.40 0.59
N GLU A 44 6.93 9.07 0.70
CA GLU A 44 7.44 8.41 1.92
C GLU A 44 8.89 8.81 2.19
N ASP A 45 9.75 8.84 1.15
CA ASP A 45 11.13 9.31 1.30
C ASP A 45 11.16 10.73 1.83
N VAL A 46 10.30 11.61 1.30
CA VAL A 46 10.18 12.99 1.77
C VAL A 46 9.61 13.04 3.19
N ALA A 47 8.57 12.25 3.49
CA ALA A 47 7.95 12.21 4.82
C ALA A 47 8.93 11.76 5.91
N ASN A 48 9.81 10.79 5.59
CA ASN A 48 10.84 10.31 6.52
C ASN A 48 11.83 11.41 6.91
N ASP A 49 12.20 12.30 5.96
CA ASP A 49 13.10 13.43 6.24
C ASP A 49 12.45 14.47 7.17
N TYR A 50 11.13 14.56 7.18
CA TYR A 50 10.37 15.53 7.97
C TYR A 50 9.67 14.92 9.18
N GLN A 51 9.67 13.59 9.36
CA GLN A 51 8.91 12.93 10.43
C GLN A 51 9.25 13.48 11.83
N GLN A 52 10.50 13.87 12.06
CA GLN A 52 10.92 14.41 13.36
C GLN A 52 10.34 15.81 13.69
N GLU A 53 9.87 16.53 12.68
CA GLU A 53 9.20 17.81 12.85
C GLU A 53 7.73 17.67 13.25
N TYR A 54 7.19 16.45 13.20
CA TYR A 54 5.80 16.12 13.50
C TYR A 54 5.71 15.21 14.72
N GLU A 55 4.88 15.58 15.70
CA GLU A 55 4.62 14.78 16.89
C GLU A 55 3.98 13.43 16.57
N ASN A 56 3.10 13.40 15.57
CA ASN A 56 2.37 12.22 15.17
C ASN A 56 2.89 11.68 13.83
N LEU A 57 2.70 10.35 13.60
CA LEU A 57 3.10 9.70 12.38
C LEU A 57 2.45 10.36 11.16
N ILE A 58 3.25 10.71 10.16
CA ILE A 58 2.77 11.18 8.86
C ILE A 58 2.15 10.00 8.13
N ALA A 59 0.87 10.12 7.76
CA ALA A 59 0.11 9.05 7.11
C ALA A 59 -0.15 9.31 5.62
N LEU A 60 -0.24 10.58 5.21
CA LEU A 60 -0.54 11.00 3.86
C LEU A 60 0.20 12.28 3.50
N ALA A 61 0.34 12.53 2.20
CA ALA A 61 0.75 13.81 1.66
C ALA A 61 -0.36 14.45 0.83
N ALA A 62 -0.34 15.78 0.68
CA ALA A 62 -1.03 16.45 -0.41
C ALA A 62 0.00 17.09 -1.33
N ARG A 63 -0.18 16.94 -2.63
CA ARG A 63 0.58 17.63 -3.66
C ARG A 63 -0.32 18.68 -4.32
N ASP A 64 0.06 19.94 -4.20
CA ASP A 64 -0.73 21.05 -4.77
C ASP A 64 -2.21 20.94 -4.34
N GLY A 65 -2.47 20.67 -3.06
CA GLY A 65 -3.80 20.49 -2.48
C GLY A 65 -4.50 19.15 -2.78
N LYS A 66 -3.89 18.25 -3.56
CA LYS A 66 -4.47 16.93 -3.88
C LYS A 66 -3.82 15.82 -3.07
N ILE A 67 -4.61 15.08 -2.32
CA ILE A 67 -4.16 13.96 -1.49
C ILE A 67 -3.42 12.91 -2.32
N ARG A 68 -2.32 12.42 -1.77
CA ARG A 68 -1.45 11.37 -2.33
C ARG A 68 -1.07 10.38 -1.23
N GLU A 69 -1.09 9.12 -1.58
CA GLU A 69 -0.52 8.07 -0.75
C GLU A 69 1.02 8.19 -0.75
N LEU A 70 1.64 7.87 0.38
CA LEU A 70 3.09 8.06 0.59
C LEU A 70 3.94 7.24 -0.40
N PHE A 71 3.50 6.07 -0.85
CA PHE A 71 4.21 5.24 -1.83
C PHE A 71 4.24 5.82 -3.25
N LYS A 72 3.46 6.86 -3.54
CA LYS A 72 3.46 7.52 -4.88
C LYS A 72 4.76 8.28 -5.11
N LYS A 73 5.20 8.28 -6.38
CA LYS A 73 6.44 8.91 -6.80
C LYS A 73 6.27 10.39 -7.11
N LEU A 74 7.29 11.15 -6.78
CA LEU A 74 7.47 12.53 -7.23
C LEU A 74 7.73 12.52 -8.73
N THR A 75 7.01 13.37 -9.46
CA THR A 75 7.10 13.44 -10.93
C THR A 75 7.47 14.82 -11.46
N ARG A 76 7.26 15.87 -10.66
CA ARG A 76 7.52 17.27 -11.00
C ARG A 76 7.70 18.11 -9.75
N ASP A 77 8.20 19.32 -9.91
CA ASP A 77 8.24 20.32 -8.84
C ASP A 77 6.83 20.55 -8.29
N CYS A 78 6.71 20.63 -6.98
CA CYS A 78 5.43 20.72 -6.32
C CYS A 78 5.56 21.26 -4.89
N GLU A 79 4.42 21.71 -4.36
CA GLU A 79 4.24 21.97 -2.94
C GLU A 79 3.63 20.73 -2.27
N VAL A 80 4.17 20.35 -1.11
CA VAL A 80 3.72 19.20 -0.34
C VAL A 80 3.32 19.64 1.06
N THR A 81 2.16 19.17 1.49
CA THR A 81 1.66 19.28 2.86
C THR A 81 1.45 17.88 3.39
N PHE A 82 1.83 17.61 4.63
CA PHE A 82 1.63 16.32 5.26
C PHE A 82 0.39 16.30 6.15
N PHE A 83 -0.23 15.13 6.21
CA PHE A 83 -1.31 14.80 7.15
C PHE A 83 -0.84 13.68 8.07
N THR A 84 -1.00 13.91 9.35
CA THR A 84 -0.63 12.98 10.42
C THR A 84 -1.83 12.14 10.88
N LEU A 85 -1.61 11.22 11.79
CA LEU A 85 -2.69 10.45 12.42
C LEU A 85 -3.66 11.31 13.25
N LYS A 86 -3.26 12.55 13.62
CA LYS A 86 -4.12 13.50 14.33
C LYS A 86 -5.14 14.14 13.39
N ASP A 87 -4.84 14.22 12.11
CA ASP A 87 -5.73 14.77 11.10
C ASP A 87 -6.79 13.76 10.71
N ASP A 88 -8.01 14.21 10.50
CA ASP A 88 -9.17 13.36 10.13
C ASP A 88 -8.87 12.42 8.95
N VAL A 89 -8.26 12.95 7.89
CA VAL A 89 -7.96 12.19 6.68
C VAL A 89 -6.85 11.17 6.92
N GLY A 90 -5.84 11.52 7.71
CA GLY A 90 -4.75 10.63 8.09
C GLY A 90 -5.27 9.51 8.99
N ASN A 91 -6.08 9.83 10.01
CA ASN A 91 -6.68 8.85 10.90
C ASN A 91 -7.59 7.87 10.14
N LYS A 92 -8.47 8.36 9.27
CA LYS A 92 -9.33 7.51 8.43
C LYS A 92 -8.52 6.55 7.56
N THR A 93 -7.41 7.01 7.01
CA THR A 93 -6.51 6.15 6.20
C THR A 93 -5.83 5.09 7.05
N TYR A 94 -5.37 5.46 8.24
CA TYR A 94 -4.79 4.50 9.20
C TYR A 94 -5.78 3.42 9.61
N VAL A 95 -7.01 3.80 10.00
CA VAL A 95 -8.07 2.85 10.37
C VAL A 95 -8.39 1.88 9.24
N ARG A 96 -8.48 2.36 7.98
CA ARG A 96 -8.68 1.49 6.81
C ARG A 96 -7.53 0.51 6.63
N SER A 97 -6.29 0.97 6.78
CA SER A 97 -5.11 0.11 6.66
C SER A 97 -5.05 -0.93 7.78
N ALA A 98 -5.35 -0.53 9.02
CA ALA A 98 -5.43 -1.44 10.16
C ALA A 98 -6.54 -2.49 9.99
N THR A 99 -7.70 -2.09 9.43
CA THR A 99 -8.80 -3.00 9.10
C THR A 99 -8.37 -4.03 8.05
N MET A 100 -7.70 -3.60 6.99
CA MET A 100 -7.21 -4.51 5.96
C MET A 100 -6.17 -5.48 6.53
N LEU A 101 -5.24 -4.99 7.34
CA LEU A 101 -4.25 -5.82 8.03
C LEU A 101 -4.91 -6.87 8.93
N PHE A 102 -5.95 -6.48 9.68
CA PHE A 102 -6.73 -7.40 10.50
C PHE A 102 -7.41 -8.47 9.65
N LEU A 103 -8.11 -8.10 8.59
CA LEU A 103 -8.81 -9.04 7.70
C LEU A 103 -7.84 -9.97 6.99
N LYS A 104 -6.65 -9.49 6.58
CA LYS A 104 -5.57 -10.31 6.05
C LYS A 104 -5.07 -11.31 7.10
N ALA A 105 -4.87 -10.89 8.33
CA ALA A 105 -4.45 -11.81 9.40
C ALA A 105 -5.51 -12.87 9.68
N VAL A 106 -6.80 -12.50 9.68
CA VAL A 106 -7.90 -13.47 9.77
C VAL A 106 -7.89 -14.44 8.59
N PHE A 107 -7.68 -13.95 7.39
CA PHE A 107 -7.57 -14.76 6.17
C PHE A 107 -6.44 -15.80 6.29
N ASP A 108 -5.28 -15.38 6.80
CA ASP A 108 -4.13 -16.28 6.95
C ASP A 108 -4.32 -17.36 8.01
N VAL A 109 -4.98 -17.01 9.11
CA VAL A 109 -5.15 -17.92 10.27
C VAL A 109 -6.36 -18.82 10.12
N TYR A 110 -7.48 -18.30 9.60
CA TYR A 110 -8.77 -19.00 9.58
C TYR A 110 -9.34 -19.21 8.18
N GLY A 111 -8.65 -18.74 7.16
CA GLY A 111 -9.05 -18.90 5.78
C GLY A 111 -10.04 -17.84 5.28
N ARG A 112 -10.35 -17.98 4.00
CA ARG A 112 -11.14 -17.01 3.21
C ARG A 112 -12.54 -16.79 3.78
N GLU A 113 -13.26 -17.86 4.11
CA GLU A 113 -14.64 -17.76 4.60
C GLU A 113 -14.73 -16.99 5.91
N ALA A 114 -13.77 -17.20 6.81
CA ALA A 114 -13.70 -16.49 8.07
C ALA A 114 -13.46 -15.00 7.87
N ALA A 115 -12.51 -14.61 7.01
CA ALA A 115 -12.26 -13.22 6.69
C ALA A 115 -13.49 -12.52 6.06
N GLN A 116 -14.19 -13.20 5.16
CA GLN A 116 -15.42 -12.68 4.53
C GLN A 116 -16.60 -12.59 5.51
N SER A 117 -16.62 -13.40 6.57
CA SER A 117 -17.65 -13.34 7.61
C SER A 117 -17.46 -12.15 8.56
N CYS A 118 -16.25 -11.62 8.68
CA CYS A 118 -15.96 -10.47 9.51
C CYS A 118 -16.62 -9.20 8.97
N ARG A 119 -17.40 -8.54 9.81
CA ARG A 119 -18.01 -7.24 9.50
C ARG A 119 -17.46 -6.17 10.41
N VAL A 120 -17.00 -5.08 9.82
CA VAL A 120 -16.70 -3.85 10.54
C VAL A 120 -18.03 -3.12 10.75
N GLU A 121 -18.51 -3.11 11.98
CA GLU A 121 -19.86 -2.63 12.32
C GLU A 121 -19.83 -1.12 12.63
N PHE A 122 -19.13 -0.72 13.69
CA PHE A 122 -19.12 0.65 14.15
C PHE A 122 -17.86 0.97 14.95
N ALA A 123 -17.58 2.27 15.12
CA ALA A 123 -16.49 2.75 15.95
C ALA A 123 -16.93 2.84 17.42
N ILE A 124 -16.05 2.43 18.34
CA ILE A 124 -16.21 2.58 19.78
C ILE A 124 -14.98 3.32 20.30
N GLY A 125 -15.13 4.60 20.65
CA GLY A 125 -14.01 5.44 21.05
C GLY A 125 -12.93 5.46 19.95
N ASN A 126 -11.72 5.03 20.29
CA ASN A 126 -10.60 4.97 19.35
C ASN A 126 -10.48 3.63 18.63
N GLY A 127 -11.43 2.70 18.81
CA GLY A 127 -11.41 1.38 18.21
C GLY A 127 -12.57 1.15 17.26
N SER A 128 -12.56 -0.01 16.61
CA SER A 128 -13.64 -0.48 15.75
C SER A 128 -14.16 -1.83 16.26
N TYR A 129 -15.47 -1.96 16.36
CA TYR A 129 -16.10 -3.24 16.65
C TYR A 129 -16.20 -4.05 15.34
N ILE A 130 -15.61 -5.26 15.38
CA ILE A 130 -15.63 -6.20 14.26
C ILE A 130 -16.35 -7.48 14.72
N SER A 131 -17.43 -7.84 14.04
CA SER A 131 -18.20 -9.05 14.30
C SER A 131 -17.72 -10.20 13.39
N PRO A 132 -17.25 -11.33 13.94
CA PRO A 132 -16.74 -12.46 13.16
C PRO A 132 -17.86 -13.44 12.70
N LYS A 133 -19.12 -13.17 12.93
CA LYS A 133 -20.30 -13.97 12.51
C LYS A 133 -20.09 -15.48 12.53
N GLU A 134 -20.11 -16.11 13.68
CA GLU A 134 -20.13 -17.57 13.87
C GLU A 134 -18.93 -18.37 13.33
N LYS A 135 -18.06 -17.78 12.53
CA LYS A 135 -16.89 -18.47 11.95
C LYS A 135 -15.66 -18.46 12.85
N ILE A 136 -15.59 -17.51 13.78
CA ILE A 136 -14.49 -17.37 14.73
C ILE A 136 -15.07 -17.06 16.10
N ASN A 137 -14.81 -17.91 17.09
CA ASN A 137 -15.20 -17.62 18.46
C ASN A 137 -14.37 -16.45 19.00
N ALA A 138 -15.03 -15.46 19.60
CA ALA A 138 -14.39 -14.31 20.22
C ALA A 138 -13.75 -14.72 21.56
N THR A 139 -12.63 -15.43 21.49
CA THR A 139 -11.82 -15.84 22.65
C THR A 139 -10.49 -15.10 22.64
N GLU A 140 -9.88 -14.94 23.82
CA GLU A 140 -8.54 -14.32 23.94
C GLU A 140 -7.49 -15.11 23.13
N GLU A 141 -7.59 -16.44 23.09
CA GLU A 141 -6.70 -17.28 22.30
C GLU A 141 -6.77 -16.93 20.80
N ASN A 142 -7.98 -16.81 20.24
CA ASN A 142 -8.16 -16.47 18.84
C ASN A 142 -7.74 -15.03 18.55
N ALA A 143 -8.02 -14.10 19.46
CA ALA A 143 -7.53 -12.73 19.36
C ALA A 143 -6.00 -12.66 19.39
N ALA A 144 -5.35 -13.47 20.24
CA ALA A 144 -3.89 -13.55 20.29
C ALA A 144 -3.28 -14.09 18.98
N LYS A 145 -3.86 -15.14 18.39
CA LYS A 145 -3.42 -15.68 17.08
C LYS A 145 -3.48 -14.61 15.98
N ILE A 146 -4.59 -13.90 15.88
CA ILE A 146 -4.77 -12.83 14.89
C ILE A 146 -3.77 -11.70 15.16
N ARG A 147 -3.64 -11.25 16.41
CA ARG A 147 -2.70 -10.19 16.82
C ARG A 147 -1.25 -10.55 16.47
N ASN A 148 -0.83 -11.78 16.73
CA ASN A 148 0.51 -12.25 16.38
C ASN A 148 0.73 -12.24 14.87
N ARG A 149 -0.25 -12.72 14.10
CA ARG A 149 -0.16 -12.68 12.63
C ARG A 149 -0.09 -11.25 12.09
N MET A 150 -0.86 -10.32 12.65
CA MET A 150 -0.75 -8.90 12.31
C MET A 150 0.67 -8.36 12.55
N ARG A 151 1.28 -8.70 13.69
CA ARG A 151 2.67 -8.28 14.00
C ARG A 151 3.67 -8.85 12.99
N GLU A 152 3.57 -10.14 12.67
CA GLU A 152 4.43 -10.77 11.65
C GLU A 152 4.33 -10.06 10.29
N LEU A 153 3.13 -9.71 9.84
CA LEU A 153 2.91 -8.98 8.59
C LEU A 153 3.54 -7.57 8.62
N VAL A 154 3.48 -6.89 9.77
CA VAL A 154 4.10 -5.58 9.96
C VAL A 154 5.63 -5.70 9.99
N GLU A 155 6.18 -6.65 10.73
CA GLU A 155 7.63 -6.90 10.83
C GLU A 155 8.22 -7.29 9.47
N ALA A 156 7.49 -8.10 8.71
CA ALA A 156 7.84 -8.45 7.32
C ALA A 156 7.70 -7.26 6.34
N LYS A 157 7.18 -6.12 6.79
CA LYS A 157 6.91 -4.94 5.94
C LYS A 157 6.07 -5.28 4.71
N THR A 158 5.07 -6.16 4.87
CA THR A 158 4.21 -6.62 3.78
C THR A 158 3.47 -5.42 3.16
N PRO A 159 3.66 -5.12 1.86
CA PRO A 159 3.14 -3.89 1.28
C PRO A 159 1.64 -3.95 1.00
N PHE A 160 0.97 -2.81 1.15
CA PHE A 160 -0.35 -2.57 0.57
C PHE A 160 -0.19 -2.14 -0.89
N LEU A 161 -0.67 -2.95 -1.81
CA LEU A 161 -0.66 -2.64 -3.23
C LEU A 161 -2.02 -2.10 -3.66
N LYS A 162 -2.03 -0.96 -4.33
CA LYS A 162 -3.25 -0.36 -4.90
C LYS A 162 -3.16 -0.44 -6.42
N ARG A 163 -4.08 -1.16 -7.03
CA ARG A 163 -4.14 -1.34 -8.49
C ARG A 163 -5.49 -0.91 -9.05
N SER A 164 -5.47 -0.32 -10.23
CA SER A 164 -6.69 0.06 -10.96
C SER A 164 -7.12 -1.10 -11.86
N TYR A 165 -8.36 -1.52 -11.74
CA TYR A 165 -8.99 -2.55 -12.55
C TYR A 165 -10.15 -1.97 -13.33
N SER A 166 -10.44 -2.49 -14.54
CA SER A 166 -11.73 -2.27 -15.17
C SER A 166 -12.84 -2.89 -14.33
N LEU A 167 -14.07 -2.41 -14.44
CA LEU A 167 -15.19 -2.97 -13.66
C LEU A 167 -15.36 -4.48 -13.90
N ASP A 168 -15.24 -4.92 -15.16
CA ASP A 168 -15.40 -6.34 -15.51
C ASP A 168 -14.33 -7.21 -14.82
N ASN A 169 -13.06 -6.79 -14.90
CA ASN A 169 -11.96 -7.50 -14.25
C ASN A 169 -12.10 -7.49 -12.72
N ALA A 170 -12.61 -6.40 -12.15
CA ALA A 170 -12.87 -6.31 -10.72
C ALA A 170 -13.99 -7.25 -10.28
N MET A 171 -15.09 -7.33 -11.04
CA MET A 171 -16.19 -8.28 -10.77
C MET A 171 -15.72 -9.73 -10.91
N GLU A 172 -14.92 -10.05 -11.93
CA GLU A 172 -14.35 -11.38 -12.09
C GLU A 172 -13.42 -11.75 -10.93
N LEU A 173 -12.53 -10.83 -10.51
CA LEU A 173 -11.68 -11.03 -9.35
C LEU A 173 -12.52 -11.32 -8.10
N PHE A 174 -13.50 -10.48 -7.77
CA PHE A 174 -14.30 -10.70 -6.55
C PHE A 174 -15.21 -11.92 -6.64
N ARG A 175 -15.65 -12.31 -7.83
CA ARG A 175 -16.34 -13.59 -8.04
C ARG A 175 -15.42 -14.77 -7.74
N LYS A 176 -14.19 -14.76 -8.26
CA LYS A 176 -13.16 -15.77 -8.01
C LYS A 176 -12.79 -15.84 -6.53
N GLU A 177 -12.72 -14.67 -5.89
CA GLU A 177 -12.46 -14.55 -4.45
C GLU A 177 -13.68 -14.90 -3.57
N GLY A 178 -14.86 -15.15 -4.16
CA GLY A 178 -16.10 -15.49 -3.44
C GLY A 178 -16.78 -14.31 -2.74
N MET A 179 -16.35 -13.08 -3.00
CA MET A 179 -16.87 -11.84 -2.39
C MET A 179 -18.10 -11.32 -3.12
N LYS A 180 -19.23 -12.04 -2.94
CA LYS A 180 -20.49 -11.78 -3.65
C LYS A 180 -21.08 -10.39 -3.38
N ASP A 181 -20.87 -9.83 -2.20
CA ASP A 181 -21.28 -8.48 -1.82
C ASP A 181 -20.58 -7.42 -2.66
N LYS A 182 -19.28 -7.57 -2.90
CA LYS A 182 -18.48 -6.66 -3.72
C LYS A 182 -18.76 -6.84 -5.20
N GLU A 183 -18.94 -8.07 -5.67
CA GLU A 183 -19.40 -8.32 -7.04
C GLU A 183 -20.74 -7.61 -7.32
N LYS A 184 -21.70 -7.69 -6.38
CA LYS A 184 -22.97 -7.00 -6.51
C LYS A 184 -22.81 -5.47 -6.51
N LEU A 185 -21.94 -4.94 -5.61
CA LEU A 185 -21.69 -3.51 -5.52
C LEU A 185 -21.22 -2.93 -6.87
N PHE A 186 -20.35 -3.63 -7.56
CA PHE A 186 -19.78 -3.15 -8.81
C PHE A 186 -20.75 -3.18 -10.00
N ARG A 187 -21.79 -4.01 -9.97
CA ARG A 187 -22.85 -4.00 -10.99
C ARG A 187 -23.59 -2.66 -11.08
N TYR A 188 -23.65 -1.91 -9.98
CA TYR A 188 -24.36 -0.64 -9.91
C TYR A 188 -23.42 0.57 -10.02
N ARG A 189 -22.13 0.36 -10.15
CA ARG A 189 -21.15 1.45 -10.23
C ARG A 189 -21.09 2.03 -11.64
N ARG A 190 -21.14 3.38 -11.73
CA ARG A 190 -21.11 4.09 -13.02
C ARG A 190 -19.72 4.37 -13.58
N GLY A 191 -18.63 4.12 -12.83
CA GLY A 191 -17.26 4.38 -13.27
C GLY A 191 -16.70 3.23 -14.10
N SER A 192 -15.78 3.48 -15.03
CA SER A 192 -15.13 2.44 -15.84
C SER A 192 -14.02 1.69 -15.11
N PHE A 193 -13.47 2.28 -14.05
CA PHE A 193 -12.35 1.73 -13.29
C PHE A 193 -12.58 1.82 -11.78
N VAL A 194 -12.02 0.88 -11.05
CA VAL A 194 -12.01 0.84 -9.58
C VAL A 194 -10.60 0.55 -9.07
N ASN A 195 -10.27 1.11 -7.89
CA ASN A 195 -9.03 0.78 -7.22
C ASN A 195 -9.28 -0.36 -6.23
N ILE A 196 -8.54 -1.44 -6.39
CA ILE A 196 -8.55 -2.61 -5.49
C ILE A 196 -7.24 -2.61 -4.72
N TYR A 197 -7.31 -2.92 -3.46
CA TYR A 197 -6.15 -3.10 -2.59
C TYR A 197 -5.83 -4.57 -2.47
N GLU A 198 -4.55 -4.88 -2.49
CA GLU A 198 -3.99 -6.21 -2.34
C GLU A 198 -2.95 -6.21 -1.24
N MET A 199 -2.96 -7.22 -0.39
CA MET A 199 -1.92 -7.48 0.60
C MET A 199 -1.62 -8.98 0.61
N ASP A 200 -0.53 -9.38 -0.01
CA ASP A 200 -0.06 -10.78 -0.06
C ASP A 200 -1.20 -11.79 -0.36
N GLY A 201 -1.86 -11.62 -1.50
CA GLY A 201 -2.94 -12.49 -1.98
C GLY A 201 -4.32 -12.28 -1.32
N TYR A 202 -4.44 -11.34 -0.38
CA TYR A 202 -5.74 -10.89 0.12
C TYR A 202 -6.16 -9.62 -0.62
N TYR A 203 -7.38 -9.61 -1.16
CA TYR A 203 -7.93 -8.49 -1.93
C TYR A 203 -9.10 -7.85 -1.21
N ASP A 204 -9.16 -6.53 -1.24
CA ASP A 204 -10.29 -5.78 -0.73
C ASP A 204 -10.52 -4.47 -1.47
N TYR A 205 -11.72 -3.90 -1.29
CA TYR A 205 -12.13 -2.64 -1.86
C TYR A 205 -12.61 -1.69 -0.77
N TYR A 206 -12.02 -0.50 -0.74
CA TYR A 206 -12.42 0.57 0.18
C TYR A 206 -12.93 1.76 -0.62
N TYR A 207 -14.13 2.22 -0.23
CA TYR A 207 -14.72 3.42 -0.80
C TYR A 207 -13.99 4.68 -0.30
N GLY A 208 -13.55 5.55 -1.22
CA GLY A 208 -12.86 6.80 -0.89
C GLY A 208 -12.09 7.36 -2.06
#